data_9cab7022f159c3f0c22d08a28db9fd3f
#
_entry.id   9cab7022f159c3f0c22d08a28db9fd3f
#
_cell.length_a   1.000
_cell.length_b   1.000
_cell.length_c   1.000
_cell.angle_alpha   90.00
_cell.angle_beta   90.00
_cell.angle_gamma   90.00
#
_symmetry.space_group_name_H-M   'P 1'
#
loop_
_entity.id
_entity.type
_entity.pdbx_description
1 polymer ?
#
loop_
_entity_poly.entity_id
_entity_poly.type
_entity_poly.pdbx_seq_one_letter_code
_entity_poly.pdbx_strand_id
1 'polypeptide(L)'
;GRLLMRRREAAFARKENRKENTLFETDYLLGVFDGHRMGGIRFKIEPNGEFLNNNKSLASPPWTSLGELENASLKLGREDAGDDPDYMKWLSLLVDPGSSLGGARPKAGVIDEKGNLWIAKFPSLNDDRDSGAWEMVLHQLAQACGIVVSDARLLQLGGKHHTFLTKRFDRNYEG
;
A
#
# COMPACT_ATOMS: atom_id res chain seq x y z
N GLY A 1 -2.86 -2.60 5.99
CA GLY A 1 -4.19 -2.09 5.70
C GLY A 1 -5.00 -1.78 6.95
N ARG A 2 -5.49 -2.78 7.70
CA ARG A 2 -6.38 -2.58 8.86
C ARG A 2 -5.83 -1.62 9.92
N LEU A 3 -4.55 -1.75 10.28
CA LEU A 3 -3.93 -0.86 11.26
C LEU A 3 -3.94 0.60 10.79
N LEU A 4 -3.62 0.84 9.53
CA LEU A 4 -3.63 2.19 8.96
C LEU A 4 -5.04 2.78 8.92
N MET A 5 -6.05 1.98 8.54
CA MET A 5 -7.46 2.43 8.55
C MET A 5 -7.92 2.80 9.96
N ARG A 6 -7.58 2.04 10.99
CA ARG A 6 -7.86 2.38 12.40
C ARG A 6 -7.16 3.68 12.82
N ARG A 7 -5.87 3.83 12.49
CA ARG A 7 -5.12 5.06 12.77
C ARG A 7 -5.76 6.29 12.08
N ARG A 8 -6.23 6.11 10.84
CA ARG A 8 -6.96 7.17 10.11
C ARG A 8 -8.25 7.55 10.81
N GLU A 9 -9.07 6.58 11.21
CA GLU A 9 -10.31 6.86 11.95
C GLU A 9 -10.04 7.57 13.28
N ALA A 10 -9.07 7.10 14.06
CA ALA A 10 -8.68 7.74 15.32
C ALA A 10 -8.21 9.19 15.11
N ALA A 11 -7.46 9.46 14.04
CA ALA A 11 -7.00 10.81 13.73
C ALA A 11 -8.13 11.72 13.24
N PHE A 12 -9.09 11.23 12.45
CA PHE A 12 -10.30 11.97 12.08
C PHE A 12 -11.17 12.27 13.29
N ALA A 13 -11.41 11.27 14.16
CA ALA A 13 -12.19 11.45 15.37
C ALA A 13 -11.62 12.56 16.29
N ARG A 14 -10.29 12.57 16.46
CA ARG A 14 -9.61 13.66 17.20
C ARG A 14 -9.80 15.03 16.54
N LYS A 15 -9.60 15.11 15.21
CA LYS A 15 -9.77 16.37 14.46
C LYS A 15 -11.18 16.91 14.54
N GLU A 16 -12.18 16.03 14.50
CA GLU A 16 -13.62 16.38 14.55
C GLU A 16 -14.18 16.46 15.97
N ASN A 17 -13.33 16.23 16.99
CA ASN A 17 -13.74 16.19 18.41
C ASN A 17 -14.93 15.28 18.67
N ARG A 18 -14.92 14.10 18.07
CA ARG A 18 -15.93 13.04 18.23
C ARG A 18 -15.34 11.75 18.74
N LYS A 19 -16.18 10.83 19.17
CA LYS A 19 -15.77 9.47 19.49
C LYS A 19 -15.33 8.72 18.21
N GLU A 20 -14.31 7.85 18.34
CA GLU A 20 -13.92 6.95 17.27
C GLU A 20 -15.06 6.01 16.89
N ASN A 21 -15.27 5.82 15.60
CA ASN A 21 -16.21 4.81 15.10
C ASN A 21 -15.58 3.42 15.20
N THR A 22 -16.39 2.43 15.55
CA THR A 22 -15.97 1.03 15.44
C THR A 22 -15.99 0.63 13.98
N LEU A 23 -14.82 0.25 13.44
CA LEU A 23 -14.72 -0.27 12.07
C LEU A 23 -15.07 -1.76 12.06
N PHE A 24 -16.01 -2.13 11.22
CA PHE A 24 -16.46 -3.51 10.98
C PHE A 24 -15.71 -4.12 9.79
N GLU A 25 -15.89 -5.42 9.58
CA GLU A 25 -15.27 -6.12 8.45
C GLU A 25 -15.68 -5.53 7.08
N THR A 26 -16.90 -5.05 6.96
CA THR A 26 -17.42 -4.37 5.78
C THR A 26 -16.66 -3.08 5.46
N ASP A 27 -16.25 -2.31 6.48
CA ASP A 27 -15.49 -1.07 6.29
C ASP A 27 -14.10 -1.37 5.72
N TYR A 28 -13.44 -2.41 6.24
CA TYR A 28 -12.16 -2.86 5.71
C TYR A 28 -12.28 -3.43 4.30
N LEU A 29 -13.37 -4.17 4.04
CA LEU A 29 -13.62 -4.79 2.75
C LEU A 29 -13.92 -3.75 1.67
N LEU A 30 -14.80 -2.80 1.95
CA LEU A 30 -15.26 -1.78 1.00
C LEU A 30 -14.39 -0.51 1.00
N GLY A 31 -13.47 -0.36 1.97
CA GLY A 31 -12.50 0.73 2.01
C GLY A 31 -11.32 0.58 1.02
N VAL A 32 -11.45 -0.29 0.02
CA VAL A 32 -10.42 -0.55 -1.00
C VAL A 32 -11.00 -0.22 -2.38
N PHE A 33 -10.26 0.55 -3.17
CA PHE A 33 -10.63 0.81 -4.57
C PHE A 33 -10.73 -0.49 -5.35
N ASP A 34 -11.87 -0.72 -6.01
CA ASP A 34 -12.18 -2.01 -6.64
C ASP A 34 -11.17 -2.40 -7.71
N GLY A 35 -10.80 -1.48 -8.60
CA GLY A 35 -9.85 -1.74 -9.67
C GLY A 35 -8.45 -2.17 -9.20
N HIS A 36 -8.09 -1.86 -7.94
CA HIS A 36 -6.78 -2.19 -7.36
C HIS A 36 -6.86 -3.23 -6.25
N ARG A 37 -8.03 -3.78 -5.98
CA ARG A 37 -8.24 -4.84 -4.99
C ARG A 37 -7.39 -6.07 -5.31
N MET A 38 -6.84 -6.71 -4.27
CA MET A 38 -6.12 -7.97 -4.42
C MET A 38 -7.08 -9.12 -4.69
N GLY A 39 -6.70 -9.99 -5.62
CA GLY A 39 -7.47 -11.18 -5.99
C GLY A 39 -8.68 -10.89 -6.90
N GLY A 40 -9.47 -11.93 -7.20
CA GLY A 40 -10.55 -11.89 -8.19
C GLY A 40 -11.94 -11.57 -7.64
N ILE A 41 -12.11 -11.44 -6.30
CA ILE A 41 -13.43 -11.20 -5.72
C ILE A 41 -13.76 -9.71 -5.75
N ARG A 42 -14.90 -9.38 -6.34
CA ARG A 42 -15.40 -8.01 -6.48
C ARG A 42 -16.83 -7.91 -5.92
N PHE A 43 -17.20 -6.74 -5.43
CA PHE A 43 -18.46 -6.52 -4.74
C PHE A 43 -19.30 -5.44 -5.42
N LYS A 44 -20.60 -5.63 -5.47
CA LYS A 44 -21.58 -4.61 -5.89
C LYS A 44 -22.89 -4.80 -5.13
N ILE A 45 -23.67 -3.73 -5.01
CA ILE A 45 -24.97 -3.76 -4.33
C ILE A 45 -26.03 -4.29 -5.29
N GLU A 46 -26.07 -3.75 -6.52
CA GLU A 46 -27.05 -4.11 -7.53
C GLU A 46 -26.40 -4.93 -8.66
N PRO A 47 -27.09 -5.91 -9.25
CA PRO A 47 -26.55 -6.73 -10.32
C PRO A 47 -25.97 -5.93 -11.50
N ASN A 48 -26.63 -4.82 -11.86
CA ASN A 48 -26.22 -3.94 -12.96
C ASN A 48 -25.44 -2.70 -12.47
N GLY A 49 -25.17 -2.60 -11.17
CA GLY A 49 -24.43 -1.49 -10.57
C GLY A 49 -22.92 -1.59 -10.76
N GLU A 50 -22.23 -0.52 -10.39
CA GLU A 50 -20.77 -0.47 -10.38
C GLU A 50 -20.19 -1.33 -9.24
N PHE A 51 -18.95 -1.79 -9.42
CA PHE A 51 -18.21 -2.47 -8.36
C PHE A 51 -17.75 -1.49 -7.28
N LEU A 52 -17.77 -1.92 -6.04
CA LEU A 52 -17.40 -1.13 -4.89
C LEU A 52 -15.99 -1.52 -4.35
N ASN A 53 -15.18 -0.57 -3.91
CA ASN A 53 -15.41 0.87 -3.90
C ASN A 53 -14.94 1.48 -5.24
N ASN A 54 -15.75 2.34 -5.85
CA ASN A 54 -15.43 3.03 -7.11
C ASN A 54 -14.82 4.44 -6.90
N ASN A 55 -14.56 4.83 -5.65
CA ASN A 55 -13.94 6.12 -5.35
C ASN A 55 -12.47 6.16 -5.82
N LYS A 56 -12.23 6.91 -6.89
CA LYS A 56 -10.90 7.06 -7.50
C LYS A 56 -9.85 7.70 -6.58
N SER A 57 -10.26 8.41 -5.52
CA SER A 57 -9.29 8.92 -4.54
C SER A 57 -8.57 7.82 -3.76
N LEU A 58 -9.15 6.61 -3.72
CA LEU A 58 -8.57 5.42 -3.08
C LEU A 58 -7.67 4.62 -4.05
N ALA A 59 -7.52 5.07 -5.30
CA ALA A 59 -6.71 4.36 -6.28
C ALA A 59 -5.21 4.45 -5.96
N SER A 60 -4.46 3.45 -6.40
CA SER A 60 -3.00 3.46 -6.26
C SER A 60 -2.39 4.67 -6.98
N PRO A 61 -1.47 5.40 -6.35
CA PRO A 61 -0.81 6.54 -6.95
C PRO A 61 0.15 6.13 -8.06
N PRO A 62 0.58 7.08 -8.90
CA PRO A 62 1.57 6.81 -9.93
C PRO A 62 2.94 6.46 -9.32
N TRP A 63 3.76 5.77 -10.08
CA TRP A 63 5.13 5.39 -9.74
C TRP A 63 6.00 6.56 -9.28
N THR A 64 5.78 7.75 -9.81
CA THR A 64 6.49 8.99 -9.44
C THR A 64 6.31 9.35 -7.97
N SER A 65 5.28 8.85 -7.30
CA SER A 65 5.03 9.07 -5.86
C SER A 65 5.83 8.16 -4.93
N LEU A 66 6.65 7.22 -5.43
CA LEU A 66 7.36 6.24 -4.60
C LEU A 66 8.20 6.88 -3.50
N GLY A 67 8.94 7.94 -3.81
CA GLY A 67 9.77 8.65 -2.82
C GLY A 67 8.94 9.29 -1.70
N GLU A 68 7.78 9.87 -2.04
CA GLU A 68 6.86 10.46 -1.06
C GLU A 68 6.23 9.36 -0.18
N LEU A 69 5.86 8.23 -0.77
CA LEU A 69 5.31 7.08 -0.05
C LEU A 69 6.32 6.44 0.91
N GLU A 70 7.59 6.28 0.49
CA GLU A 70 8.65 5.79 1.34
C GLU A 70 8.88 6.74 2.53
N ASN A 71 8.98 8.04 2.26
CA ASN A 71 9.16 9.04 3.33
C ASN A 71 7.97 9.03 4.31
N ALA A 72 6.73 9.00 3.82
CA ALA A 72 5.54 8.89 4.66
C ALA A 72 5.55 7.61 5.50
N SER A 73 5.98 6.49 4.92
CA SER A 73 6.13 5.21 5.62
C SER A 73 7.11 5.28 6.77
N LEU A 74 8.29 5.87 6.54
CA LEU A 74 9.31 6.05 7.57
C LEU A 74 8.82 7.00 8.68
N LYS A 75 8.18 8.11 8.32
CA LYS A 75 7.59 9.05 9.28
C LYS A 75 6.53 8.40 10.18
N LEU A 76 5.63 7.61 9.59
CA LEU A 76 4.60 6.87 10.34
C LEU A 76 5.16 5.75 11.24
N GLY A 77 6.38 5.32 11.00
CA GLY A 77 7.10 4.33 11.82
C GLY A 77 7.69 4.91 13.13
N ARG A 78 7.73 6.23 13.27
CA ARG A 78 8.27 6.89 14.49
C ARG A 78 7.28 6.77 15.65
N GLU A 79 7.81 6.71 16.88
CA GLU A 79 6.97 6.65 18.09
C GLU A 79 6.14 7.92 18.29
N ASP A 80 6.72 9.07 17.96
CA ASP A 80 6.10 10.41 18.05
C ASP A 80 5.28 10.82 16.83
N ALA A 81 5.09 9.92 15.85
CA ALA A 81 4.42 10.26 14.59
C ALA A 81 3.02 10.85 14.78
N GLY A 82 2.31 10.42 15.83
CA GLY A 82 0.93 10.87 16.10
C GLY A 82 0.81 12.34 16.48
N ASP A 83 1.88 12.97 16.92
CA ASP A 83 1.95 14.36 17.37
C ASP A 83 2.37 15.31 16.24
N ASP A 84 2.78 14.76 15.08
CA ASP A 84 3.25 15.56 13.97
C ASP A 84 2.06 16.19 13.20
N PRO A 85 2.13 17.49 12.86
CA PRO A 85 1.08 18.19 12.10
C PRO A 85 0.73 17.51 10.76
N ASP A 86 1.71 16.87 10.12
CA ASP A 86 1.55 16.19 8.84
C ASP A 86 1.06 14.73 8.96
N TYR A 87 0.80 14.24 10.17
CA TYR A 87 0.41 12.85 10.42
C TYR A 87 -0.76 12.37 9.56
N MET A 88 -1.81 13.22 9.45
CA MET A 88 -2.97 12.92 8.62
C MET A 88 -2.62 12.80 7.14
N LYS A 89 -1.72 13.65 6.64
CA LYS A 89 -1.25 13.61 5.25
C LYS A 89 -0.53 12.28 4.98
N TRP A 90 0.38 11.87 5.86
CA TRP A 90 1.11 10.60 5.69
C TRP A 90 0.19 9.38 5.76
N LEU A 91 -0.78 9.40 6.67
CA LEU A 91 -1.79 8.34 6.75
C LEU A 91 -2.59 8.23 5.44
N SER A 92 -3.06 9.36 4.91
CA SER A 92 -3.83 9.36 3.66
C SER A 92 -3.02 8.83 2.49
N LEU A 93 -1.74 9.19 2.38
CA LEU A 93 -0.86 8.69 1.34
C LEU A 93 -0.69 7.16 1.34
N LEU A 94 -0.69 6.53 2.52
CA LEU A 94 -0.41 5.10 2.66
C LEU A 94 -1.66 4.23 2.88
N VAL A 95 -2.75 4.79 3.43
CA VAL A 95 -3.97 4.02 3.68
C VAL A 95 -4.57 3.52 2.38
N ASP A 96 -4.75 4.42 1.42
CA ASP A 96 -5.48 4.13 0.19
C ASP A 96 -4.74 3.09 -0.68
N PRO A 97 -3.45 3.29 -1.05
CA PRO A 97 -2.74 2.31 -1.87
C PRO A 97 -2.33 1.04 -1.12
N GLY A 98 -2.31 1.06 0.23
CA GLY A 98 -1.90 -0.08 1.05
C GLY A 98 -3.06 -0.87 1.67
N SER A 99 -4.30 -0.42 1.52
CA SER A 99 -5.44 -0.96 2.29
C SER A 99 -5.75 -2.43 1.99
N SER A 100 -5.55 -2.91 0.77
CA SER A 100 -5.77 -4.31 0.39
C SER A 100 -4.57 -5.22 0.63
N LEU A 101 -3.42 -4.68 1.00
CA LEU A 101 -2.17 -5.43 1.16
C LEU A 101 -1.99 -5.92 2.60
N GLY A 102 -1.80 -7.23 2.77
CA GLY A 102 -1.52 -7.85 4.06
C GLY A 102 -0.05 -7.77 4.48
N GLY A 103 0.24 -8.25 5.70
CA GLY A 103 1.59 -8.34 6.27
C GLY A 103 2.03 -7.12 7.05
N ALA A 104 3.07 -7.28 7.88
CA ALA A 104 3.53 -6.28 8.84
C ALA A 104 4.42 -5.18 8.22
N ARG A 105 5.15 -5.50 7.14
CA ARG A 105 6.08 -4.57 6.50
C ARG A 105 5.33 -3.46 5.75
N PRO A 106 5.80 -2.20 5.84
CA PRO A 106 5.20 -1.09 5.09
C PRO A 106 5.21 -1.36 3.59
N LYS A 107 4.08 -1.17 2.95
CA LYS A 107 3.92 -1.40 1.51
C LYS A 107 2.78 -0.58 0.92
N ALA A 108 2.85 -0.32 -0.37
CA ALA A 108 1.79 0.34 -1.13
C ALA A 108 1.67 -0.22 -2.55
N GLY A 109 0.46 -0.15 -3.10
CA GLY A 109 0.25 -0.33 -4.54
C GLY A 109 0.64 0.93 -5.29
N VAL A 110 1.27 0.80 -6.45
CA VAL A 110 1.58 1.92 -7.36
C VAL A 110 1.33 1.50 -8.81
N ILE A 111 1.14 2.49 -9.69
CA ILE A 111 0.92 2.26 -11.13
C ILE A 111 2.11 2.83 -11.90
N ASP A 112 2.67 2.02 -12.81
CA ASP A 112 3.71 2.48 -13.73
C ASP A 112 3.12 3.28 -14.91
N GLU A 113 3.99 3.84 -15.75
CA GLU A 113 3.60 4.64 -16.93
C GLU A 113 2.80 3.85 -17.97
N LYS A 114 2.88 2.52 -17.93
CA LYS A 114 2.14 1.61 -18.82
C LYS A 114 0.82 1.14 -18.22
N GLY A 115 0.46 1.64 -17.02
CA GLY A 115 -0.76 1.23 -16.31
C GLY A 115 -0.65 -0.09 -15.54
N ASN A 116 0.53 -0.72 -15.47
CA ASN A 116 0.68 -1.94 -14.68
C ASN A 116 0.69 -1.63 -13.19
N LEU A 117 0.05 -2.51 -12.42
CA LEU A 117 0.04 -2.44 -10.96
C LEU A 117 1.27 -3.13 -10.37
N TRP A 118 1.90 -2.47 -9.41
CA TRP A 118 3.05 -2.96 -8.67
C TRP A 118 2.80 -2.87 -7.18
N ILE A 119 3.49 -3.70 -6.42
CA ILE A 119 3.56 -3.62 -4.95
C ILE A 119 4.96 -3.14 -4.61
N ALA A 120 5.03 -1.96 -3.97
CA ALA A 120 6.25 -1.44 -3.37
C ALA A 120 6.32 -1.86 -1.91
N LYS A 121 7.43 -2.45 -1.49
CA LYS A 121 7.73 -2.81 -0.09
C LYS A 121 8.84 -1.89 0.39
N PHE A 122 8.49 -0.99 1.29
CA PHE A 122 9.39 0.04 1.80
C PHE A 122 10.26 -0.49 2.95
N PRO A 123 11.45 0.10 3.17
CA PRO A 123 12.22 -0.14 4.38
C PRO A 123 11.43 0.32 5.62
N SER A 124 11.75 -0.29 6.76
CA SER A 124 11.27 0.13 8.07
C SER A 124 12.39 0.85 8.83
N LEU A 125 12.04 1.74 9.76
CA LEU A 125 13.01 2.41 10.63
C LEU A 125 13.86 1.43 11.44
N ASN A 126 13.28 0.29 11.80
CA ASN A 126 13.91 -0.72 12.64
C ASN A 126 14.65 -1.80 11.84
N ASP A 127 14.82 -1.60 10.53
CA ASP A 127 15.57 -2.56 9.72
C ASP A 127 17.08 -2.47 10.05
N ASP A 128 17.63 -3.55 10.57
CA ASP A 128 19.06 -3.74 10.80
C ASP A 128 19.83 -4.11 9.53
N ARG A 129 19.12 -4.61 8.52
CA ARG A 129 19.63 -5.06 7.22
C ARG A 129 18.73 -4.60 6.08
N ASP A 130 19.30 -4.59 4.87
CA ASP A 130 18.57 -4.24 3.65
C ASP A 130 17.65 -5.39 3.20
N SER A 131 16.45 -5.43 3.76
CA SER A 131 15.47 -6.47 3.44
C SER A 131 14.98 -6.40 2.00
N GLY A 132 14.93 -5.20 1.41
CA GLY A 132 14.58 -5.03 -0.01
C GLY A 132 15.62 -5.67 -0.92
N ALA A 133 16.91 -5.45 -0.64
CA ALA A 133 18.00 -6.08 -1.39
C ALA A 133 17.99 -7.61 -1.22
N TRP A 134 17.77 -8.11 -0.01
CA TRP A 134 17.66 -9.56 0.21
C TRP A 134 16.46 -10.18 -0.53
N GLU A 135 15.33 -9.48 -0.59
CA GLU A 135 14.17 -9.94 -1.36
C GLU A 135 14.50 -10.04 -2.86
N MET A 136 15.27 -9.08 -3.40
CA MET A 136 15.76 -9.13 -4.78
C MET A 136 16.71 -10.32 -5.01
N VAL A 137 17.63 -10.60 -4.09
CA VAL A 137 18.51 -11.77 -4.19
C VAL A 137 17.71 -13.07 -4.28
N LEU A 138 16.70 -13.23 -3.38
CA LEU A 138 15.84 -14.42 -3.41
C LEU A 138 15.02 -14.51 -4.69
N HIS A 139 14.54 -13.38 -5.21
CA HIS A 139 13.84 -13.32 -6.49
C HIS A 139 14.71 -13.78 -7.65
N GLN A 140 15.96 -13.30 -7.72
CA GLN A 140 16.93 -13.70 -8.75
C GLN A 140 17.32 -15.19 -8.63
N LEU A 141 17.49 -15.70 -7.41
CA LEU A 141 17.74 -17.13 -7.19
C LEU A 141 16.56 -17.99 -7.66
N ALA A 142 15.32 -17.57 -7.38
CA ALA A 142 14.14 -18.27 -7.88
C ALA A 142 14.11 -18.32 -9.41
N GLN A 143 14.42 -17.22 -10.08
CA GLN A 143 14.57 -17.20 -11.54
C GLN A 143 15.67 -18.15 -12.04
N ALA A 144 16.85 -18.14 -11.39
CA ALA A 144 17.96 -19.02 -11.74
C ALA A 144 17.61 -20.51 -11.55
N CYS A 145 16.71 -20.82 -10.61
CA CYS A 145 16.17 -22.18 -10.43
C CYS A 145 15.03 -22.53 -11.40
N GLY A 146 14.70 -21.68 -12.35
CA GLY A 146 13.63 -21.91 -13.32
C GLY A 146 12.20 -21.68 -12.79
N ILE A 147 12.05 -21.05 -11.62
CA ILE A 147 10.74 -20.68 -11.08
C ILE A 147 10.25 -19.45 -11.83
N VAL A 148 9.00 -19.51 -12.33
CA VAL A 148 8.36 -18.36 -12.95
C VAL A 148 7.94 -17.38 -11.85
N VAL A 149 8.52 -16.20 -11.86
CA VAL A 149 8.24 -15.11 -10.91
C VAL A 149 7.88 -13.84 -11.69
N SER A 150 7.10 -12.95 -11.05
CA SER A 150 6.73 -11.65 -11.64
C SER A 150 7.97 -10.75 -11.80
N ASP A 151 7.88 -9.76 -12.69
CA ASP A 151 8.90 -8.72 -12.80
C ASP A 151 9.16 -8.07 -11.43
N ALA A 152 10.42 -7.82 -11.13
CA ALA A 152 10.81 -7.11 -9.92
C ALA A 152 11.81 -5.98 -10.23
N ARG A 153 11.84 -4.99 -9.34
CA ARG A 153 12.80 -3.88 -9.36
C ARG A 153 13.28 -3.56 -7.96
N LEU A 154 14.49 -3.09 -7.86
CA LEU A 154 15.10 -2.61 -6.64
C LEU A 154 15.45 -1.13 -6.83
N LEU A 155 14.94 -0.26 -5.97
CA LEU A 155 15.17 1.18 -6.05
C LEU A 155 15.69 1.71 -4.72
N GLN A 156 16.63 2.64 -4.78
CA GLN A 156 17.05 3.44 -3.65
C GLN A 156 16.45 4.84 -3.80
N LEU A 157 15.46 5.16 -2.95
CA LEU A 157 14.64 6.37 -3.09
C LEU A 157 15.09 7.53 -2.20
N GLY A 158 16.04 7.31 -1.32
CA GLY A 158 16.57 8.34 -0.43
C GLY A 158 16.86 7.83 0.98
N GLY A 159 16.32 6.69 1.36
CA GLY A 159 16.62 6.00 2.61
C GLY A 159 17.95 5.22 2.57
N LYS A 160 18.33 4.66 3.73
CA LYS A 160 19.53 3.81 3.88
C LYS A 160 19.39 2.48 3.12
N HIS A 161 18.18 1.93 3.06
CA HIS A 161 17.85 0.63 2.51
C HIS A 161 16.99 0.77 1.25
N HIS A 162 16.97 -0.27 0.44
CA HIS A 162 16.23 -0.28 -0.81
C HIS A 162 14.73 -0.58 -0.63
N THR A 163 13.93 0.02 -1.50
CA THR A 163 12.55 -0.38 -1.75
C THR A 163 12.52 -1.46 -2.81
N PHE A 164 11.92 -2.61 -2.48
CA PHE A 164 11.68 -3.71 -3.40
C PHE A 164 10.31 -3.55 -4.04
N LEU A 165 10.24 -3.71 -5.36
CA LEU A 165 9.00 -3.65 -6.13
C LEU A 165 8.78 -4.95 -6.88
N THR A 166 7.53 -5.43 -6.88
CA THR A 166 7.11 -6.57 -7.69
C THR A 166 5.83 -6.25 -8.45
N LYS A 167 5.83 -6.60 -9.73
CA LYS A 167 4.66 -6.42 -10.60
C LYS A 167 3.56 -7.39 -10.16
N ARG A 168 2.32 -6.91 -10.10
CA ARG A 168 1.18 -7.77 -9.83
C ARG A 168 0.87 -8.64 -11.06
N PHE A 169 0.55 -9.89 -10.81
CA PHE A 169 0.16 -10.87 -11.83
C PHE A 169 -1.36 -11.15 -11.84
N ASP A 170 -2.07 -10.69 -10.81
CA ASP A 170 -3.49 -10.95 -10.60
C ASP A 170 -4.40 -9.89 -11.25
N ARG A 171 -3.81 -8.86 -11.83
CA ARG A 171 -4.50 -7.77 -12.54
C ARG A 171 -3.68 -7.33 -13.75
N ASN A 172 -4.35 -7.09 -14.85
CA ASN A 172 -3.80 -6.39 -16.00
C ASN A 172 -4.43 -4.98 -16.13
N TYR A 173 -4.01 -4.23 -17.14
CA TYR A 173 -4.50 -2.87 -17.41
C TYR A 173 -6.03 -2.80 -17.63
N GLU A 174 -6.64 -3.88 -18.05
CA GLU A 174 -8.07 -3.95 -18.39
C GLU A 174 -8.95 -4.39 -17.19
N GLY A 175 -8.36 -4.72 -16.05
CA GLY A 175 -9.04 -5.08 -14.80
C GLY A 175 -9.05 -6.55 -14.46
#